data_fc60ef6f6a80edfb804a2abeb3079647
#
_entry.id   fc60ef6f6a80edfb804a2abeb3079647
#
_cell.length_a   1.000
_cell.length_b   1.000
_cell.length_c   1.000
_cell.angle_alpha   90.00
_cell.angle_beta   90.00
_cell.angle_gamma   90.00
#
_symmetry.space_group_name_H-M   'P 1'
#
loop_
_entity.id
_entity.type
_entity.pdbx_description
1 polymer ?
#
loop_
_entity_poly.entity_id
_entity_poly.type
_entity_poly.pdbx_seq_one_letter_code
_entity_poly.pdbx_strand_id
1 'polypeptide(L)'
;MNNLLNPIDQFLDQFAQRYRPRSVEIKSLTLRQLAEYLDDHDIQSWTQCDQACLQKYIIYRHKNGLSLTSLKTHLASIRVFFDFLESKEIIASNPARLVKTPKVQQILPKVIAVDAIQELLDQTPDPNQPLEIRDLAICELFYSSGLRLSELTALDIKHISLNANEIRIIDGKGGKDRIVPLGNKAKDALQNWLNLRAQWIPKTDALFITQQGNRLTSRQISNRVKHIADKLGKGLKINPHMFRHSMATHILESSQDIRSVQELLGHADISTTQVYTHLDF
;
A
#
# COMPACT_ATOMS: atom_id res chain seq x y z
N MET A 1 25.21 -15.96 -18.08
CA MET A 1 24.29 -15.88 -16.92
C MET A 1 24.96 -15.69 -15.56
N ASN A 2 25.99 -16.48 -15.16
CA ASN A 2 26.66 -16.31 -13.85
C ASN A 2 27.23 -14.90 -13.61
N ASN A 3 27.78 -14.22 -14.64
CA ASN A 3 28.34 -12.86 -14.50
C ASN A 3 27.27 -11.78 -14.26
N LEU A 4 26.01 -12.03 -14.63
CA LEU A 4 24.90 -11.11 -14.37
C LEU A 4 24.25 -11.37 -13.00
N LEU A 5 24.18 -12.62 -12.54
CA LEU A 5 23.49 -12.98 -11.30
C LEU A 5 24.29 -12.66 -10.04
N ASN A 6 25.61 -12.89 -10.04
CA ASN A 6 26.44 -12.65 -8.86
C ASN A 6 26.35 -11.21 -8.31
N PRO A 7 26.45 -10.13 -9.12
CA PRO A 7 26.25 -8.78 -8.62
C PRO A 7 24.83 -8.51 -8.09
N ILE A 8 23.81 -9.17 -8.64
CA ILE A 8 22.44 -9.07 -8.13
C ILE A 8 22.36 -9.66 -6.73
N ASP A 9 22.92 -10.85 -6.50
CA ASP A 9 22.88 -11.52 -5.21
C ASP A 9 23.63 -10.68 -4.15
N GLN A 10 24.81 -10.17 -4.46
CA GLN A 10 25.55 -9.26 -3.58
C GLN A 10 24.77 -7.98 -3.22
N PHE A 11 24.09 -7.39 -4.21
CA PHE A 11 23.23 -6.23 -3.97
C PHE A 11 22.05 -6.58 -3.06
N LEU A 12 21.39 -7.71 -3.30
CA LEU A 12 20.22 -8.12 -2.51
C LEU A 12 20.60 -8.45 -1.06
N ASP A 13 21.75 -9.07 -0.82
CA ASP A 13 22.27 -9.34 0.52
C ASP A 13 22.54 -8.05 1.30
N GLN A 14 23.17 -7.06 0.66
CA GLN A 14 23.40 -5.76 1.27
C GLN A 14 22.10 -4.98 1.48
N PHE A 15 21.17 -5.08 0.53
CA PHE A 15 19.88 -4.41 0.60
C PHE A 15 18.96 -5.01 1.67
N ALA A 16 19.00 -6.34 1.86
CA ALA A 16 18.20 -7.05 2.86
C ALA A 16 18.50 -6.61 4.30
N GLN A 17 19.72 -6.17 4.57
CA GLN A 17 20.10 -5.66 5.90
C GLN A 17 19.38 -4.35 6.30
N ARG A 18 18.87 -3.60 5.33
CA ARG A 18 18.32 -2.24 5.54
C ARG A 18 16.85 -2.11 5.19
N TYR A 19 16.28 -3.08 4.48
CA TYR A 19 14.93 -2.97 3.91
C TYR A 19 14.05 -4.17 4.25
N ARG A 20 12.74 -3.94 4.22
CA ARG A 20 11.75 -4.99 4.51
C ARG A 20 11.78 -6.11 3.47
N PRO A 21 11.52 -7.38 3.86
CA PRO A 21 11.56 -8.54 2.96
C PRO A 21 10.78 -8.34 1.65
N ARG A 22 9.62 -7.73 1.71
CA ARG A 22 8.79 -7.45 0.52
C ARG A 22 9.48 -6.54 -0.50
N SER A 23 10.25 -5.55 -0.04
CA SER A 23 11.02 -4.65 -0.92
C SER A 23 12.18 -5.40 -1.59
N VAL A 24 12.82 -6.29 -0.86
CA VAL A 24 13.90 -7.16 -1.38
C VAL A 24 13.33 -8.09 -2.45
N GLU A 25 12.21 -8.74 -2.20
CA GLU A 25 11.52 -9.63 -3.14
C GLU A 25 11.19 -8.93 -4.48
N ILE A 26 10.62 -7.73 -4.42
CA ILE A 26 10.29 -6.94 -5.61
C ILE A 26 11.54 -6.59 -6.41
N LYS A 27 12.62 -6.17 -5.74
CA LYS A 27 13.90 -5.86 -6.41
C LYS A 27 14.53 -7.11 -7.01
N SER A 28 14.53 -8.22 -6.28
CA SER A 28 15.03 -9.51 -6.77
C SER A 28 14.32 -9.91 -8.06
N LEU A 29 12.98 -9.91 -8.06
CA LEU A 29 12.20 -10.24 -9.25
C LEU A 29 12.52 -9.31 -10.42
N THR A 30 12.58 -7.99 -10.16
CA THR A 30 12.88 -7.00 -11.20
C THR A 30 14.26 -7.21 -11.84
N LEU A 31 15.29 -7.42 -11.01
CA LEU A 31 16.66 -7.53 -11.48
C LEU A 31 16.94 -8.86 -12.19
N ARG A 32 16.34 -9.96 -11.70
CA ARG A 32 16.45 -11.25 -12.37
C ARG A 32 15.76 -11.23 -13.75
N GLN A 33 14.60 -10.57 -13.87
CA GLN A 33 13.93 -10.37 -15.17
C GLN A 33 14.76 -9.49 -16.13
N LEU A 34 15.51 -8.51 -15.62
CA LEU A 34 16.44 -7.75 -16.44
C LEU A 34 17.62 -8.63 -16.89
N ALA A 35 18.21 -9.41 -15.98
CA ALA A 35 19.32 -10.31 -16.32
C ALA A 35 18.93 -11.36 -17.36
N GLU A 36 17.72 -11.94 -17.26
CA GLU A 36 17.15 -12.85 -18.24
C GLU A 36 17.01 -12.19 -19.62
N TYR A 37 16.43 -10.96 -19.66
CA TYR A 37 16.34 -10.20 -20.89
C TYR A 37 17.71 -9.91 -21.53
N LEU A 38 18.74 -9.58 -20.72
CA LEU A 38 20.08 -9.30 -21.21
C LEU A 38 20.73 -10.58 -21.80
N ASP A 39 20.57 -11.71 -21.11
CA ASP A 39 21.07 -13.01 -21.58
C ASP A 39 20.42 -13.42 -22.92
N ASP A 40 19.11 -13.24 -23.06
CA ASP A 40 18.35 -13.48 -24.31
C ASP A 40 18.79 -12.60 -25.48
N HIS A 41 19.51 -11.50 -25.19
CA HIS A 41 20.02 -10.56 -26.21
C HIS A 41 21.58 -10.56 -26.29
N ASP A 42 22.22 -11.68 -25.89
CA ASP A 42 23.66 -11.89 -25.92
C ASP A 42 24.49 -10.86 -25.12
N ILE A 43 23.89 -10.18 -24.14
CA ILE A 43 24.55 -9.25 -23.22
C ILE A 43 24.91 -10.00 -21.95
N GLN A 44 26.20 -10.33 -21.77
CA GLN A 44 26.67 -11.18 -20.67
C GLN A 44 27.35 -10.41 -19.54
N SER A 45 27.45 -9.08 -19.66
CA SER A 45 28.08 -8.23 -18.66
C SER A 45 27.29 -6.94 -18.44
N TRP A 46 27.26 -6.47 -17.21
CA TRP A 46 26.65 -5.18 -16.85
C TRP A 46 27.34 -3.98 -17.53
N THR A 47 28.63 -4.11 -17.88
CA THR A 47 29.37 -3.09 -18.61
C THR A 47 28.87 -2.89 -20.04
N GLN A 48 28.23 -3.88 -20.62
CA GLN A 48 27.63 -3.84 -21.96
C GLN A 48 26.22 -3.26 -21.96
N CYS A 49 25.59 -3.14 -20.78
CA CYS A 49 24.22 -2.66 -20.62
C CYS A 49 24.20 -1.12 -20.57
N ASP A 50 24.10 -0.50 -21.71
CA ASP A 50 24.03 0.96 -21.88
C ASP A 50 22.59 1.50 -21.72
N GLN A 51 22.45 2.83 -21.85
CA GLN A 51 21.16 3.52 -21.80
C GLN A 51 20.19 2.99 -22.87
N ALA A 52 20.66 2.74 -24.09
CA ALA A 52 19.82 2.31 -25.21
C ALA A 52 19.26 0.89 -24.96
N CYS A 53 20.09 0.00 -24.38
CA CYS A 53 19.70 -1.33 -23.97
C CYS A 53 18.59 -1.27 -22.90
N LEU A 54 18.78 -0.49 -21.83
CA LEU A 54 17.77 -0.30 -20.80
C LEU A 54 16.48 0.33 -21.32
N GLN A 55 16.57 1.28 -22.24
CA GLN A 55 15.40 1.88 -22.86
C GLN A 55 14.59 0.85 -23.68
N LYS A 56 15.27 -0.04 -24.43
CA LYS A 56 14.64 -1.15 -25.14
C LYS A 56 13.96 -2.12 -24.17
N TYR A 57 14.63 -2.47 -23.05
CA TYR A 57 14.04 -3.31 -22.02
C TYR A 57 12.76 -2.71 -21.43
N ILE A 58 12.74 -1.42 -21.10
CA ILE A 58 11.55 -0.75 -20.56
C ILE A 58 10.39 -0.79 -21.58
N ILE A 59 10.68 -0.57 -22.87
CA ILE A 59 9.68 -0.69 -23.94
C ILE A 59 9.18 -2.12 -24.08
N TYR A 60 10.07 -3.10 -24.04
CA TYR A 60 9.75 -4.53 -24.07
C TYR A 60 8.80 -4.90 -22.92
N ARG A 61 9.10 -4.49 -21.67
CA ARG A 61 8.25 -4.76 -20.50
C ARG A 61 6.87 -4.12 -20.65
N HIS A 62 6.80 -2.91 -21.21
CA HIS A 62 5.52 -2.24 -21.47
C HIS A 62 4.68 -2.99 -22.51
N LYS A 63 5.27 -3.42 -23.62
CA LYS A 63 4.61 -4.20 -24.66
C LYS A 63 4.10 -5.54 -24.13
N ASN A 64 4.80 -6.15 -23.17
CA ASN A 64 4.40 -7.38 -22.49
C ASN A 64 3.46 -7.15 -21.30
N GLY A 65 2.74 -6.03 -21.27
CA GLY A 65 1.62 -5.79 -20.35
C GLY A 65 1.99 -5.19 -19.00
N LEU A 66 3.26 -4.79 -18.75
CA LEU A 66 3.60 -4.11 -17.51
C LEU A 66 3.02 -2.70 -17.51
N SER A 67 2.22 -2.36 -16.49
CA SER A 67 1.59 -1.04 -16.37
C SER A 67 2.63 0.07 -16.23
N LEU A 68 2.29 1.29 -16.66
CA LEU A 68 3.17 2.45 -16.56
C LEU A 68 3.60 2.75 -15.11
N THR A 69 2.71 2.54 -14.14
CA THR A 69 3.02 2.69 -12.71
C THR A 69 4.01 1.62 -12.24
N SER A 70 3.83 0.37 -12.67
CA SER A 70 4.77 -0.72 -12.37
C SER A 70 6.13 -0.48 -13.03
N LEU A 71 6.16 0.07 -14.27
CA LEU A 71 7.40 0.44 -14.95
C LEU A 71 8.20 1.50 -14.20
N LYS A 72 7.55 2.49 -13.59
CA LYS A 72 8.24 3.48 -12.73
C LYS A 72 8.94 2.80 -11.55
N THR A 73 8.25 1.89 -10.86
CA THR A 73 8.82 1.12 -9.74
C THR A 73 9.94 0.21 -10.21
N HIS A 74 9.78 -0.40 -11.39
CA HIS A 74 10.78 -1.25 -12.02
C HIS A 74 12.06 -0.48 -12.31
N LEU A 75 11.93 0.67 -13.00
CA LEU A 75 13.06 1.55 -13.30
C LEU A 75 13.73 2.12 -12.04
N ALA A 76 12.95 2.46 -11.00
CA ALA A 76 13.51 2.87 -9.72
C ALA A 76 14.37 1.77 -9.08
N SER A 77 13.94 0.50 -9.17
CA SER A 77 14.73 -0.64 -8.68
C SER A 77 16.02 -0.84 -9.49
N ILE A 78 15.95 -0.69 -10.81
CA ILE A 78 17.11 -0.78 -11.72
C ILE A 78 18.10 0.34 -11.40
N ARG A 79 17.65 1.59 -11.23
CA ARG A 79 18.53 2.72 -10.90
C ARG A 79 19.31 2.49 -9.62
N VAL A 80 18.67 2.04 -8.56
CA VAL A 80 19.35 1.75 -7.28
C VAL A 80 20.36 0.63 -7.43
N PHE A 81 20.08 -0.38 -8.24
CA PHE A 81 21.03 -1.45 -8.53
C PHE A 81 22.24 -0.95 -9.36
N PHE A 82 22.01 -0.13 -10.38
CA PHE A 82 23.11 0.45 -11.16
C PHE A 82 23.93 1.48 -10.35
N ASP A 83 23.35 2.20 -9.37
CA ASP A 83 24.09 3.00 -8.40
C ASP A 83 25.01 2.10 -7.52
N PHE A 84 24.53 0.91 -7.15
CA PHE A 84 25.36 -0.08 -6.45
C PHE A 84 26.51 -0.56 -7.34
N LEU A 85 26.28 -0.91 -8.61
CA LEU A 85 27.34 -1.34 -9.54
C LEU A 85 28.39 -0.25 -9.74
N GLU A 86 27.98 1.01 -9.86
CA GLU A 86 28.87 2.19 -9.95
C GLU A 86 29.69 2.33 -8.65
N SER A 87 29.06 2.18 -7.48
CA SER A 87 29.75 2.24 -6.18
C SER A 87 30.77 1.12 -5.94
N LYS A 88 30.62 0.01 -6.68
CA LYS A 88 31.55 -1.14 -6.67
C LYS A 88 32.55 -1.10 -7.81
N GLU A 89 32.59 0.00 -8.57
CA GLU A 89 33.47 0.19 -9.73
C GLU A 89 33.32 -0.89 -10.82
N ILE A 90 32.16 -1.61 -10.83
CA ILE A 90 31.82 -2.61 -11.86
C ILE A 90 31.49 -1.91 -13.18
N ILE A 91 30.91 -0.70 -13.10
CA ILE A 91 30.60 0.18 -14.23
C ILE A 91 31.11 1.59 -13.93
N ALA A 92 31.44 2.34 -14.98
CA ALA A 92 31.97 3.71 -14.85
C ALA A 92 30.89 4.75 -14.48
N SER A 93 29.64 4.54 -14.90
CA SER A 93 28.51 5.44 -14.60
C SER A 93 27.18 4.70 -14.74
N ASN A 94 26.15 5.18 -14.04
CA ASN A 94 24.83 4.58 -14.05
C ASN A 94 24.01 4.98 -15.30
N PRO A 95 23.85 4.11 -16.32
CA PRO A 95 23.10 4.41 -17.54
C PRO A 95 21.59 4.54 -17.30
N ALA A 96 21.06 3.98 -16.20
CA ALA A 96 19.64 4.00 -15.90
C ALA A 96 19.13 5.39 -15.47
N ARG A 97 20.01 6.32 -15.09
CA ARG A 97 19.63 7.70 -14.71
C ARG A 97 18.97 8.45 -15.87
N LEU A 98 19.42 8.21 -17.10
CA LEU A 98 18.92 8.87 -18.31
C LEU A 98 17.73 8.17 -18.96
N VAL A 99 17.40 6.95 -18.55
CA VAL A 99 16.26 6.18 -19.07
C VAL A 99 14.94 6.84 -18.67
N LYS A 100 14.04 7.02 -19.63
CA LYS A 100 12.73 7.65 -19.41
C LYS A 100 11.63 6.60 -19.48
N THR A 101 10.71 6.64 -18.54
CA THR A 101 9.42 5.94 -18.69
C THR A 101 8.47 6.78 -19.54
N PRO A 102 7.54 6.17 -20.28
CA PRO A 102 6.45 6.90 -20.91
C PRO A 102 5.74 7.77 -19.87
N LYS A 103 5.32 8.98 -20.28
CA LYS A 103 4.60 9.89 -19.38
C LYS A 103 3.30 9.23 -18.93
N VAL A 104 3.15 9.07 -17.65
CA VAL A 104 1.88 8.68 -17.03
C VAL A 104 1.11 9.97 -16.81
N GLN A 105 -0.07 10.12 -17.40
CA GLN A 105 -1.00 11.13 -16.90
C GLN A 105 -1.25 10.77 -15.42
N GLN A 106 -0.95 11.69 -14.52
CA GLN A 106 -1.36 11.53 -13.12
C GLN A 106 -2.89 11.52 -13.11
N ILE A 107 -3.45 10.32 -13.00
CA ILE A 107 -4.86 10.19 -12.64
C ILE A 107 -4.89 10.62 -11.18
N LEU A 108 -5.49 11.78 -10.91
CA LEU A 108 -5.74 12.23 -9.55
C LEU A 108 -6.44 11.09 -8.80
N PRO A 109 -6.07 10.82 -7.55
CA PRO A 109 -6.75 9.82 -6.75
C PRO A 109 -8.25 10.13 -6.75
N LYS A 110 -9.08 9.16 -7.11
CA LYS A 110 -10.53 9.32 -7.02
C LYS A 110 -10.89 9.42 -5.54
N VAL A 111 -11.28 10.59 -5.11
CA VAL A 111 -11.89 10.82 -3.80
C VAL A 111 -13.33 10.31 -3.89
N ILE A 112 -13.75 9.57 -2.89
CA ILE A 112 -15.15 9.15 -2.77
C ILE A 112 -15.88 10.32 -2.12
N ALA A 113 -16.98 10.78 -2.72
CA ALA A 113 -17.80 11.83 -2.14
C ALA A 113 -18.29 11.46 -0.73
N VAL A 114 -18.41 12.45 0.15
CA VAL A 114 -18.86 12.25 1.56
C VAL A 114 -20.15 11.47 1.60
N ASP A 115 -21.16 11.88 0.79
CA ASP A 115 -22.45 11.23 0.74
C ASP A 115 -22.38 9.75 0.37
N ALA A 116 -21.50 9.40 -0.59
CA ALA A 116 -21.32 8.01 -1.00
C ALA A 116 -20.63 7.15 0.08
N ILE A 117 -19.74 7.75 0.87
CA ILE A 117 -19.14 7.07 2.04
C ILE A 117 -20.19 6.92 3.14
N GLN A 118 -20.94 7.96 3.44
CA GLN A 118 -21.99 7.91 4.45
C GLN A 118 -23.02 6.82 4.11
N GLU A 119 -23.51 6.80 2.88
CA GLU A 119 -24.43 5.76 2.41
C GLU A 119 -23.84 4.34 2.53
N LEU A 120 -22.54 4.19 2.28
CA LEU A 120 -21.86 2.91 2.45
C LEU A 120 -21.75 2.50 3.92
N LEU A 121 -21.47 3.44 4.80
CA LEU A 121 -21.25 3.18 6.22
C LEU A 121 -22.56 3.13 7.03
N ASP A 122 -23.60 3.83 6.60
CA ASP A 122 -24.92 3.83 7.23
C ASP A 122 -25.76 2.57 6.87
N GLN A 123 -25.19 1.63 6.10
CA GLN A 123 -25.84 0.34 5.85
C GLN A 123 -26.08 -0.41 7.16
N THR A 124 -27.32 -0.85 7.37
CA THR A 124 -27.60 -1.76 8.48
C THR A 124 -27.21 -3.17 8.08
N PRO A 125 -26.26 -3.81 8.80
CA PRO A 125 -25.88 -5.19 8.50
C PRO A 125 -27.08 -6.12 8.67
N ASP A 126 -27.25 -7.09 7.76
CA ASP A 126 -28.21 -8.15 7.93
C ASP A 126 -27.82 -9.00 9.15
N PRO A 127 -28.69 -9.13 10.18
CA PRO A 127 -28.39 -9.97 11.37
C PRO A 127 -28.06 -11.43 11.03
N ASN A 128 -28.54 -11.93 9.88
CA ASN A 128 -28.28 -13.29 9.42
C ASN A 128 -26.95 -13.40 8.63
N GLN A 129 -26.27 -12.27 8.39
CA GLN A 129 -24.97 -12.23 7.70
C GLN A 129 -23.87 -11.68 8.59
N PRO A 130 -23.34 -12.47 9.52
CA PRO A 130 -22.36 -12.01 10.51
C PRO A 130 -21.06 -11.46 9.88
N LEU A 131 -20.76 -11.84 8.65
CA LEU A 131 -19.63 -11.26 7.90
C LEU A 131 -19.80 -9.77 7.61
N GLU A 132 -21.02 -9.29 7.46
CA GLU A 132 -21.29 -7.87 7.17
C GLU A 132 -20.98 -6.98 8.37
N ILE A 133 -21.26 -7.44 9.59
CA ILE A 133 -20.93 -6.73 10.82
C ILE A 133 -19.41 -6.50 10.90
N ARG A 134 -18.61 -7.54 10.62
CA ARG A 134 -17.16 -7.44 10.58
C ARG A 134 -16.68 -6.49 9.48
N ASP A 135 -17.23 -6.64 8.29
CA ASP A 135 -16.77 -5.92 7.11
C ASP A 135 -17.13 -4.44 7.18
N LEU A 136 -18.28 -4.10 7.78
CA LEU A 136 -18.66 -2.72 8.08
C LEU A 136 -17.70 -2.10 9.12
N ALA A 137 -17.36 -2.82 10.18
CA ALA A 137 -16.37 -2.36 11.15
C ALA A 137 -14.98 -2.13 10.52
N ILE A 138 -14.59 -2.93 9.53
CA ILE A 138 -13.37 -2.71 8.73
C ILE A 138 -13.46 -1.39 7.95
N CYS A 139 -14.58 -1.12 7.28
CA CYS A 139 -14.78 0.10 6.49
C CYS A 139 -14.82 1.35 7.40
N GLU A 140 -15.52 1.28 8.52
CA GLU A 140 -15.58 2.34 9.53
C GLU A 140 -14.18 2.69 10.07
N LEU A 141 -13.35 1.71 10.39
CA LEU A 141 -11.99 1.95 10.83
C LEU A 141 -11.12 2.59 9.75
N PHE A 142 -11.23 2.16 8.49
CA PHE A 142 -10.49 2.80 7.41
C PHE A 142 -10.84 4.28 7.27
N TYR A 143 -12.12 4.63 7.36
CA TYR A 143 -12.57 5.99 7.20
C TYR A 143 -12.32 6.85 8.43
N SER A 144 -12.62 6.36 9.62
CA SER A 144 -12.49 7.10 10.87
C SER A 144 -11.03 7.39 11.26
N SER A 145 -10.13 6.41 11.06
CA SER A 145 -8.76 6.47 11.58
C SER A 145 -7.70 6.52 10.46
N GLY A 146 -8.10 6.49 9.20
CA GLY A 146 -7.21 6.60 8.04
C GLY A 146 -6.09 5.57 7.98
N LEU A 147 -6.32 4.37 8.48
CA LEU A 147 -5.33 3.31 8.57
C LEU A 147 -4.84 2.86 7.18
N ARG A 148 -3.55 2.46 7.11
CA ARG A 148 -3.07 1.70 5.96
C ARG A 148 -3.59 0.27 6.02
N LEU A 149 -3.78 -0.37 4.86
CA LEU A 149 -4.22 -1.76 4.80
C LEU A 149 -3.33 -2.71 5.63
N SER A 150 -2.02 -2.52 5.58
CA SER A 150 -1.06 -3.31 6.39
C SER A 150 -1.21 -3.06 7.89
N GLU A 151 -1.49 -1.82 8.29
CA GLU A 151 -1.70 -1.44 9.68
C GLU A 151 -2.96 -2.11 10.23
N LEU A 152 -4.09 -1.98 9.52
CA LEU A 152 -5.34 -2.63 9.92
C LEU A 152 -5.20 -4.16 9.97
N THR A 153 -4.52 -4.76 9.01
CA THR A 153 -4.26 -6.21 8.99
C THR A 153 -3.45 -6.67 10.23
N ALA A 154 -2.53 -5.83 10.71
CA ALA A 154 -1.65 -6.14 11.83
C ALA A 154 -2.28 -5.86 13.21
N LEU A 155 -3.46 -5.22 13.28
CA LEU A 155 -4.11 -4.91 14.56
C LEU A 155 -4.49 -6.17 15.33
N ASP A 156 -4.18 -6.15 16.62
CA ASP A 156 -4.68 -7.06 17.64
C ASP A 156 -5.70 -6.35 18.53
N ILE A 157 -6.50 -7.08 19.26
CA ILE A 157 -7.49 -6.52 20.22
C ILE A 157 -6.81 -5.57 21.22
N LYS A 158 -5.63 -5.92 21.73
CA LYS A 158 -4.88 -5.12 22.70
C LYS A 158 -4.46 -3.72 22.19
N HIS A 159 -4.50 -3.50 20.89
CA HIS A 159 -4.17 -2.20 20.27
C HIS A 159 -5.35 -1.24 20.26
N ILE A 160 -6.55 -1.68 20.66
CA ILE A 160 -7.78 -0.89 20.69
C ILE A 160 -8.10 -0.50 22.12
N SER A 161 -8.29 0.78 22.38
CA SER A 161 -8.83 1.30 23.62
C SER A 161 -10.20 1.95 23.36
N LEU A 162 -11.27 1.19 23.57
CA LEU A 162 -12.63 1.71 23.40
C LEU A 162 -12.97 2.80 24.41
N ASN A 163 -12.37 2.75 25.61
CA ASN A 163 -12.59 3.76 26.67
C ASN A 163 -11.90 5.07 26.37
N ALA A 164 -10.67 5.01 25.85
CA ALA A 164 -9.91 6.20 25.47
C ALA A 164 -10.24 6.70 24.04
N ASN A 165 -11.02 5.94 23.27
CA ASN A 165 -11.29 6.18 21.83
C ASN A 165 -9.98 6.28 21.02
N GLU A 166 -9.08 5.31 21.21
CA GLU A 166 -7.74 5.32 20.61
C GLU A 166 -7.39 3.97 20.00
N ILE A 167 -6.57 4.03 18.93
CA ILE A 167 -5.93 2.89 18.30
C ILE A 167 -4.42 3.09 18.32
N ARG A 168 -3.69 2.15 18.88
CA ARG A 168 -2.22 2.14 18.85
C ARG A 168 -1.72 1.38 17.62
N ILE A 169 -1.01 2.07 16.74
CA ILE A 169 -0.37 1.49 15.56
C ILE A 169 1.08 1.20 15.91
N ILE A 170 1.43 -0.08 15.82
CA ILE A 170 2.79 -0.57 16.08
C ILE A 170 3.54 -0.69 14.75
N ASP A 171 4.81 -0.33 14.73
CA ASP A 171 5.70 -0.44 13.56
C ASP A 171 5.12 0.22 12.30
N GLY A 172 4.62 1.44 12.43
CA GLY A 172 4.14 2.27 11.33
C GLY A 172 5.22 2.49 10.26
N LYS A 173 4.94 3.36 9.25
CA LYS A 173 5.94 3.72 8.25
C LYS A 173 7.19 4.30 8.92
N GLY A 174 8.35 3.63 8.75
CA GLY A 174 9.62 4.02 9.38
C GLY A 174 9.84 3.46 10.79
N GLY A 175 9.06 2.45 11.22
CA GLY A 175 9.28 1.77 12.52
C GLY A 175 8.84 2.58 13.74
N LYS A 176 8.02 3.63 13.57
CA LYS A 176 7.53 4.46 14.69
C LYS A 176 6.10 4.09 15.05
N ASP A 177 5.87 3.88 16.34
CA ASP A 177 4.53 3.75 16.91
C ASP A 177 3.81 5.09 16.86
N ARG A 178 2.48 5.05 16.68
CA ARG A 178 1.63 6.21 16.82
C ARG A 178 0.25 5.84 17.34
N ILE A 179 -0.43 6.79 17.95
CA ILE A 179 -1.82 6.69 18.35
C ILE A 179 -2.66 7.45 17.32
N VAL A 180 -3.78 6.87 16.92
CA VAL A 180 -4.78 7.51 16.07
C VAL A 180 -6.15 7.47 16.77
N PRO A 181 -7.00 8.48 16.56
CA PRO A 181 -8.32 8.52 17.16
C PRO A 181 -9.24 7.43 16.58
N LEU A 182 -10.16 6.97 17.41
CA LEU A 182 -11.26 6.09 17.06
C LEU A 182 -12.57 6.88 17.12
N GLY A 183 -13.17 7.20 15.98
CA GLY A 183 -14.45 7.91 15.93
C GLY A 183 -15.61 7.09 16.52
N ASN A 184 -16.66 7.76 16.96
CA ASN A 184 -17.79 7.12 17.65
C ASN A 184 -18.48 6.04 16.79
N LYS A 185 -18.76 6.31 15.52
CA LYS A 185 -19.36 5.30 14.60
C LYS A 185 -18.49 4.06 14.47
N ALA A 186 -17.18 4.24 14.31
CA ALA A 186 -16.22 3.13 14.25
C ALA A 186 -16.14 2.37 15.58
N LYS A 187 -16.23 3.06 16.72
CA LYS A 187 -16.31 2.44 18.04
C LYS A 187 -17.54 1.53 18.17
N ASP A 188 -18.71 2.03 17.77
CA ASP A 188 -19.96 1.27 17.85
C ASP A 188 -19.90 0.03 16.92
N ALA A 189 -19.41 0.21 15.69
CA ALA A 189 -19.22 -0.87 14.75
C ALA A 189 -18.23 -1.93 15.27
N LEU A 190 -17.13 -1.48 15.91
CA LEU A 190 -16.17 -2.37 16.56
C LEU A 190 -16.77 -3.13 17.74
N GLN A 191 -17.56 -2.47 18.58
CA GLN A 191 -18.22 -3.14 19.72
C GLN A 191 -19.12 -4.27 19.22
N ASN A 192 -19.92 -4.01 18.19
CA ASN A 192 -20.77 -5.02 17.55
C ASN A 192 -19.95 -6.19 16.99
N TRP A 193 -18.84 -5.87 16.32
CA TRP A 193 -17.92 -6.88 15.81
C TRP A 193 -17.28 -7.70 16.93
N LEU A 194 -16.78 -7.07 17.99
CA LEU A 194 -16.12 -7.78 19.10
C LEU A 194 -17.07 -8.73 19.82
N ASN A 195 -18.34 -8.36 19.99
CA ASN A 195 -19.38 -9.22 20.55
C ASN A 195 -19.59 -10.47 19.67
N LEU A 196 -19.63 -10.30 18.35
CA LEU A 196 -19.74 -11.40 17.40
C LEU A 196 -18.46 -12.25 17.35
N ARG A 197 -17.29 -11.59 17.34
CA ARG A 197 -15.99 -12.24 17.31
C ARG A 197 -15.80 -13.20 18.48
N ALA A 198 -16.30 -12.86 19.65
CA ALA A 198 -16.24 -13.71 20.83
C ALA A 198 -16.98 -15.06 20.67
N GLN A 199 -17.96 -15.10 19.76
CA GLN A 199 -18.72 -16.31 19.42
C GLN A 199 -17.98 -17.21 18.40
N TRP A 200 -17.01 -16.64 17.67
CA TRP A 200 -16.19 -17.39 16.73
C TRP A 200 -14.93 -17.85 17.44
N ILE A 201 -14.68 -19.09 17.62
CA ILE A 201 -13.52 -19.63 18.35
C ILE A 201 -12.21 -19.02 17.80
N PRO A 202 -11.69 -17.89 18.40
CA PRO A 202 -10.52 -17.20 17.87
C PRO A 202 -9.25 -18.02 18.11
N LYS A 203 -8.43 -18.17 17.09
CA LYS A 203 -7.11 -18.83 17.17
C LYS A 203 -5.96 -17.84 17.31
N THR A 204 -6.26 -16.55 17.25
CA THR A 204 -5.26 -15.46 17.30
C THR A 204 -5.84 -14.25 18.03
N ASP A 205 -4.96 -13.36 18.51
CA ASP A 205 -5.35 -12.07 19.09
C ASP A 205 -5.75 -11.02 18.05
N ALA A 206 -5.69 -11.36 16.75
CA ALA A 206 -6.01 -10.44 15.65
C ALA A 206 -7.39 -9.80 15.86
N LEU A 207 -7.47 -8.48 15.62
CA LEU A 207 -8.74 -7.74 15.70
C LEU A 207 -9.77 -8.33 14.73
N PHE A 208 -9.37 -8.54 13.48
CA PHE A 208 -10.24 -9.11 12.43
C PHE A 208 -9.82 -10.53 12.08
N ILE A 209 -10.77 -11.44 12.19
CA ILE A 209 -10.57 -12.88 11.96
C ILE A 209 -11.52 -13.42 10.89
N THR A 210 -11.16 -14.56 10.31
CA THR A 210 -12.05 -15.39 9.51
C THR A 210 -13.01 -16.17 10.42
N GLN A 211 -14.08 -16.75 9.85
CA GLN A 211 -14.96 -17.66 10.61
C GLN A 211 -14.22 -18.88 11.21
N GLN A 212 -13.07 -19.25 10.61
CA GLN A 212 -12.21 -20.32 11.16
C GLN A 212 -11.28 -19.84 12.28
N GLY A 213 -11.40 -18.58 12.73
CA GLY A 213 -10.63 -18.02 13.84
C GLY A 213 -9.23 -17.48 13.48
N ASN A 214 -8.82 -17.50 12.22
CA ASN A 214 -7.50 -17.05 11.78
C ASN A 214 -7.52 -15.55 11.41
N ARG A 215 -6.37 -14.85 11.54
CA ARG A 215 -6.21 -13.46 11.10
C ARG A 215 -6.60 -13.30 9.63
N LEU A 216 -7.34 -12.24 9.30
CA LEU A 216 -7.59 -11.85 7.91
C LEU A 216 -6.30 -11.37 7.24
N THR A 217 -6.04 -11.83 6.03
CA THR A 217 -4.97 -11.32 5.18
C THR A 217 -5.35 -10.00 4.53
N SER A 218 -4.35 -9.19 4.14
CA SER A 218 -4.58 -7.93 3.41
C SER A 218 -5.41 -8.12 2.13
N ARG A 219 -5.22 -9.25 1.42
CA ARG A 219 -6.02 -9.59 0.23
C ARG A 219 -7.48 -9.83 0.57
N GLN A 220 -7.74 -10.57 1.66
CA GLN A 220 -9.11 -10.83 2.12
C GLN A 220 -9.80 -9.54 2.54
N ILE A 221 -9.13 -8.68 3.33
CA ILE A 221 -9.67 -7.36 3.71
C ILE A 221 -10.02 -6.53 2.48
N SER A 222 -9.11 -6.42 1.49
CA SER A 222 -9.38 -5.68 0.26
C SER A 222 -10.59 -6.23 -0.52
N ASN A 223 -10.75 -7.56 -0.57
CA ASN A 223 -11.89 -8.19 -1.24
C ASN A 223 -13.20 -7.92 -0.47
N ARG A 224 -13.16 -7.88 0.87
CA ARG A 224 -14.36 -7.59 1.68
C ARG A 224 -14.80 -6.13 1.54
N VAL A 225 -13.84 -5.19 1.55
CA VAL A 225 -14.13 -3.77 1.27
C VAL A 225 -14.79 -3.61 -0.11
N LYS A 226 -14.25 -4.28 -1.12
CA LYS A 226 -14.84 -4.26 -2.46
C LYS A 226 -16.27 -4.85 -2.45
N HIS A 227 -16.49 -5.96 -1.77
CA HIS A 227 -17.80 -6.60 -1.68
C HIS A 227 -18.87 -5.69 -1.07
N ILE A 228 -18.54 -4.97 0.02
CA ILE A 228 -19.45 -3.97 0.63
C ILE A 228 -19.77 -2.86 -0.36
N ALA A 229 -18.77 -2.35 -1.10
CA ALA A 229 -18.98 -1.31 -2.11
C ALA A 229 -19.84 -1.79 -3.29
N ASP A 230 -19.63 -3.02 -3.75
CA ASP A 230 -20.41 -3.61 -4.86
C ASP A 230 -21.90 -3.77 -4.49
N LYS A 231 -22.24 -3.99 -3.20
CA LYS A 231 -23.62 -4.06 -2.70
C LYS A 231 -24.41 -2.77 -2.91
N LEU A 232 -23.74 -1.60 -2.91
CA LEU A 232 -24.42 -0.34 -3.21
C LEU A 232 -24.95 -0.25 -4.65
N GLY A 233 -24.53 -1.15 -5.53
CA GLY A 233 -25.01 -1.20 -6.92
C GLY A 233 -24.63 0.01 -7.79
N LYS A 234 -23.80 0.95 -7.29
CA LYS A 234 -23.44 2.21 -7.98
C LYS A 234 -22.18 2.09 -8.84
N GLY A 235 -21.64 0.89 -9.04
CA GLY A 235 -20.41 0.67 -9.80
C GLY A 235 -19.15 1.33 -9.20
N LEU A 236 -19.19 1.68 -7.91
CA LEU A 236 -18.10 2.32 -7.19
C LEU A 236 -16.97 1.31 -6.96
N LYS A 237 -15.83 1.55 -7.58
CA LYS A 237 -14.62 0.75 -7.34
C LYS A 237 -13.89 1.28 -6.12
N ILE A 238 -14.33 0.87 -4.93
CA ILE A 238 -13.75 1.30 -3.65
C ILE A 238 -12.64 0.32 -3.23
N ASN A 239 -11.55 0.88 -2.67
CA ASN A 239 -10.46 0.13 -2.08
C ASN A 239 -9.97 0.82 -0.79
N PRO A 240 -9.21 0.12 0.09
CA PRO A 240 -8.75 0.69 1.36
C PRO A 240 -8.02 2.02 1.26
N HIS A 241 -7.23 2.24 0.21
CA HIS A 241 -6.51 3.50 0.03
C HIS A 241 -7.44 4.68 -0.25
N MET A 242 -8.55 4.43 -0.94
CA MET A 242 -9.55 5.47 -1.22
C MET A 242 -10.21 5.98 0.06
N PHE A 243 -10.54 5.10 1.04
CA PHE A 243 -11.06 5.53 2.34
C PHE A 243 -10.11 6.51 3.03
N ARG A 244 -8.82 6.15 3.07
CA ARG A 244 -7.79 7.00 3.68
C ARG A 244 -7.65 8.34 2.93
N HIS A 245 -7.69 8.34 1.60
CA HIS A 245 -7.65 9.56 0.80
C HIS A 245 -8.88 10.42 1.04
N SER A 246 -10.08 9.82 1.01
CA SER A 246 -11.33 10.56 1.24
C SER A 246 -11.39 11.14 2.65
N MET A 247 -11.00 10.37 3.69
CA MET A 247 -10.91 10.89 5.05
C MET A 247 -9.97 12.09 5.12
N ALA A 248 -8.77 11.99 4.53
CA ALA A 248 -7.79 13.07 4.53
C ALA A 248 -8.33 14.33 3.83
N THR A 249 -8.99 14.17 2.68
CA THR A 249 -9.62 15.27 1.94
C THR A 249 -10.75 15.90 2.75
N HIS A 250 -11.66 15.09 3.30
CA HIS A 250 -12.80 15.59 4.07
C HIS A 250 -12.38 16.32 5.37
N ILE A 251 -11.33 15.84 6.05
CA ILE A 251 -10.78 16.55 7.21
C ILE A 251 -10.11 17.86 6.77
N LEU A 252 -9.38 17.86 5.64
CA LEU A 252 -8.76 19.07 5.13
C LEU A 252 -9.79 20.13 4.72
N GLU A 253 -10.85 19.72 4.04
CA GLU A 253 -11.97 20.59 3.64
C GLU A 253 -12.68 21.19 4.85
N SER A 254 -12.86 20.42 5.93
CA SER A 254 -13.55 20.87 7.13
C SER A 254 -12.69 21.69 8.09
N SER A 255 -11.39 21.36 8.24
CA SER A 255 -10.49 21.98 9.22
C SER A 255 -9.54 23.01 8.64
N GLN A 256 -9.27 22.94 7.33
CA GLN A 256 -8.22 23.71 6.62
C GLN A 256 -6.81 23.57 7.23
N ASP A 257 -6.59 22.56 8.08
CA ASP A 257 -5.34 22.33 8.79
C ASP A 257 -4.58 21.14 8.20
N ILE A 258 -3.63 21.44 7.30
CA ILE A 258 -2.76 20.45 6.65
C ILE A 258 -1.88 19.72 7.67
N ARG A 259 -1.46 20.39 8.75
CA ARG A 259 -0.56 19.77 9.75
C ARG A 259 -1.27 18.68 10.53
N SER A 260 -2.47 18.94 11.02
CA SER A 260 -3.29 17.93 11.71
C SER A 260 -3.57 16.73 10.82
N VAL A 261 -3.84 16.93 9.52
CA VAL A 261 -4.00 15.82 8.57
C VAL A 261 -2.71 15.03 8.38
N GLN A 262 -1.55 15.69 8.33
CA GLN A 262 -0.24 15.03 8.22
C GLN A 262 0.07 14.15 9.44
N GLU A 263 -0.14 14.68 10.63
CA GLU A 263 0.09 13.96 11.89
C GLU A 263 -0.82 12.74 11.99
N LEU A 264 -2.11 12.89 11.71
CA LEU A 264 -3.08 11.80 11.69
C LEU A 264 -2.69 10.69 10.72
N LEU A 265 -2.24 11.07 9.52
CA LEU A 265 -1.82 10.11 8.50
C LEU A 265 -0.43 9.52 8.77
N GLY A 266 0.39 10.09 9.65
CA GLY A 266 1.76 9.67 9.90
C GLY A 266 2.61 9.79 8.62
N HIS A 267 2.51 10.93 7.92
CA HIS A 267 3.36 11.25 6.78
C HIS A 267 4.66 11.86 7.29
N ALA A 268 5.79 11.22 6.96
CA ALA A 268 7.11 11.76 7.26
C ALA A 268 7.54 12.86 6.27
N ASP A 269 6.79 13.07 5.17
CA ASP A 269 7.17 13.98 4.09
C ASP A 269 5.96 14.81 3.63
N ILE A 270 6.16 16.13 3.57
CA ILE A 270 5.17 17.14 3.18
C ILE A 270 4.67 16.90 1.74
N SER A 271 5.52 16.38 0.86
CA SER A 271 5.19 16.14 -0.56
C SER A 271 4.01 15.19 -0.76
N THR A 272 3.78 14.27 0.18
CA THR A 272 2.69 13.29 0.10
C THR A 272 1.33 13.92 0.44
N THR A 273 1.32 15.01 1.19
CA THR A 273 0.08 15.71 1.60
C THR A 273 -0.24 16.86 0.64
N GLN A 274 0.74 17.39 -0.09
CA GLN A 274 0.53 18.43 -1.13
C GLN A 274 -0.42 17.97 -2.26
N VAL A 275 -0.60 16.66 -2.45
CA VAL A 275 -1.59 16.12 -3.40
C VAL A 275 -3.03 16.55 -3.07
N TYR A 276 -3.29 16.92 -1.82
CA TYR A 276 -4.62 17.34 -1.34
C TYR A 276 -4.87 18.86 -1.47
N THR A 277 -3.81 19.65 -1.74
CA THR A 277 -3.92 21.12 -1.86
C THR A 277 -4.33 21.62 -3.24
N HIS A 278 -4.50 20.73 -4.22
CA HIS A 278 -4.94 21.06 -5.58
C HIS A 278 -6.47 20.92 -5.78
N LEU A 279 -7.21 20.71 -4.71
CA LEU A 279 -8.67 20.74 -4.76
C LEU A 279 -9.10 22.20 -4.60
N ASP A 280 -9.48 22.82 -5.71
CA ASP A 280 -10.10 24.15 -5.72
C ASP A 280 -11.39 24.09 -4.90
N PHE A 281 -11.50 25.03 -3.97
CA PHE A 281 -12.65 25.23 -3.10
C PHE A 281 -13.78 25.95 -3.86
#